data_fcb6de4fd6283fd8f807f787e381b570
#
_entry.id   fcb6de4fd6283fd8f807f787e381b570
#
_cell.length_a   1.000
_cell.length_b   1.000
_cell.length_c   1.000
_cell.angle_alpha   90.00
_cell.angle_beta   90.00
_cell.angle_gamma   90.00
#
_symmetry.space_group_name_H-M   'P 1'
#
loop_
_entity.id
_entity.type
_entity.pdbx_description
1 polymer ?
#
loop_
_entity_poly.entity_id
_entity_poly.type
_entity_poly.pdbx_seq_one_letter_code
_entity_poly.pdbx_strand_id
1 'polypeptide(L)'
;RYVLLPFATGEIQAVFPGAGVRVWSSFVAGGRLGTAYAAINDITSDPVVVGNTIYAGNQSGRVVALDARSGEMRWQAMDGAYSPVVAAGDSLFYVSDRNELLRLDASDGSRIWGIELPFYVRERERRRKAVFAHYGPILAGGRLWVASSDDRIRSFSPESGAELGALEIRGGAASHPIVVGDTLLVVSRDGRLHAYR
;
A
#
# COMPACT_ATOMS: atom_id res chain seq x y z
N ARG A 1 15.21 -10.63 -17.64
CA ARG A 1 14.77 -9.49 -16.79
C ARG A 1 13.83 -8.63 -17.59
N TYR A 2 12.69 -8.20 -16.99
CA TYR A 2 11.72 -7.30 -17.59
C TYR A 2 11.69 -6.00 -16.78
N VAL A 3 11.25 -4.91 -17.41
CA VAL A 3 10.80 -3.71 -16.74
C VAL A 3 9.28 -3.75 -16.70
N LEU A 4 8.71 -3.44 -15.54
CA LEU A 4 7.26 -3.32 -15.36
C LEU A 4 6.87 -1.85 -15.52
N LEU A 5 5.91 -1.60 -16.38
CA LEU A 5 5.39 -0.26 -16.66
C LEU A 5 3.92 -0.21 -16.21
N PRO A 6 3.60 0.41 -15.07
CA PRO A 6 2.24 0.68 -14.67
C PRO A 6 1.69 1.89 -15.43
N PHE A 7 0.45 1.80 -15.89
CA PHE A 7 -0.24 2.86 -16.63
C PHE A 7 -1.46 3.38 -15.87
N ALA A 8 -1.82 4.63 -16.12
CA ALA A 8 -3.02 5.26 -15.57
C ALA A 8 -4.33 4.61 -16.07
N THR A 9 -4.26 3.80 -17.11
CA THR A 9 -5.38 2.97 -17.57
C THR A 9 -5.68 1.78 -16.67
N GLY A 10 -4.79 1.48 -15.71
CA GLY A 10 -4.85 0.27 -14.88
C GLY A 10 -4.20 -0.96 -15.53
N GLU A 11 -3.49 -0.77 -16.62
CA GLU A 11 -2.69 -1.82 -17.28
C GLU A 11 -1.27 -1.85 -16.70
N ILE A 12 -0.72 -3.04 -16.52
CA ILE A 12 0.71 -3.27 -16.30
C ILE A 12 1.26 -3.98 -17.52
N GLN A 13 2.36 -3.48 -18.05
CA GLN A 13 3.09 -4.13 -19.13
C GLN A 13 4.47 -4.57 -18.66
N ALA A 14 4.87 -5.78 -19.04
CA ALA A 14 6.26 -6.21 -18.93
C ALA A 14 6.94 -6.03 -20.29
N VAL A 15 8.07 -5.36 -20.29
CA VAL A 15 8.83 -5.06 -21.51
C VAL A 15 10.29 -5.46 -21.37
N PHE A 16 10.94 -5.83 -22.48
CA PHE A 16 12.39 -5.99 -22.52
C PHE A 16 13.07 -4.62 -22.46
N PRO A 17 14.00 -4.38 -21.52
CA PRO A 17 14.59 -3.05 -21.30
C PRO A 17 15.40 -2.52 -22.50
N GLY A 18 16.02 -3.40 -23.31
CA GLY A 18 16.85 -2.98 -24.43
C GLY A 18 16.09 -2.60 -25.69
N ALA A 19 14.92 -3.19 -25.92
CA ALA A 19 14.17 -3.04 -27.18
C ALA A 19 12.77 -2.43 -26.97
N GLY A 20 12.32 -2.28 -25.72
CA GLY A 20 10.95 -1.84 -25.44
C GLY A 20 9.85 -2.81 -25.93
N VAL A 21 10.23 -4.03 -26.34
CA VAL A 21 9.28 -5.01 -26.83
C VAL A 21 8.44 -5.54 -25.66
N ARG A 22 7.12 -5.44 -25.81
CA ARG A 22 6.16 -5.96 -24.83
C ARG A 22 6.20 -7.49 -24.82
N VAL A 23 6.37 -8.05 -23.63
CA VAL A 23 6.36 -9.50 -23.37
C VAL A 23 4.94 -9.96 -23.06
N TRP A 24 4.30 -9.25 -22.14
CA TRP A 24 2.91 -9.45 -21.74
C TRP A 24 2.29 -8.15 -21.22
N SER A 25 0.97 -8.11 -21.16
CA SER A 25 0.23 -7.08 -20.43
C SER A 25 -0.89 -7.70 -19.61
N SER A 26 -1.22 -7.06 -18.50
CA SER A 26 -2.28 -7.48 -17.60
C SER A 26 -3.05 -6.27 -17.08
N PHE A 27 -4.33 -6.45 -16.75
CA PHE A 27 -5.19 -5.38 -16.29
C PHE A 27 -5.46 -5.54 -14.80
N VAL A 28 -5.06 -4.52 -14.02
CA VAL A 28 -5.15 -4.51 -12.54
C VAL A 28 -6.34 -3.68 -12.08
N ALA A 29 -6.80 -2.71 -12.90
CA ALA A 29 -7.87 -1.81 -12.50
C ALA A 29 -9.12 -2.59 -12.05
N GLY A 30 -9.62 -2.22 -10.89
CA GLY A 30 -10.89 -2.67 -10.34
C GLY A 30 -11.79 -1.46 -10.14
N GLY A 31 -13.08 -1.67 -10.18
CA GLY A 31 -14.06 -0.63 -9.86
C GLY A 31 -14.95 -1.10 -8.72
N ARG A 32 -15.10 -0.28 -7.69
CA ARG A 32 -16.07 -0.52 -6.64
C ARG A 32 -17.30 0.33 -6.93
N LEU A 33 -18.45 -0.34 -7.20
CA LEU A 33 -19.72 0.35 -7.42
C LEU A 33 -20.09 1.22 -6.22
N GLY A 34 -20.52 2.45 -6.48
CA GLY A 34 -21.02 3.37 -5.45
C GLY A 34 -19.96 4.22 -4.74
N THR A 35 -18.68 4.18 -5.17
CA THR A 35 -17.63 5.08 -4.65
C THR A 35 -17.18 6.07 -5.72
N ALA A 36 -17.00 7.34 -5.34
CA ALA A 36 -16.58 8.41 -6.27
C ALA A 36 -15.20 8.13 -6.90
N TYR A 37 -14.35 7.36 -6.23
CA TYR A 37 -13.00 7.00 -6.69
C TYR A 37 -12.99 5.79 -7.63
N ALA A 38 -14.12 5.11 -7.82
CA ALA A 38 -14.20 3.91 -8.67
C ALA A 38 -13.94 4.19 -10.16
N ALA A 39 -13.91 5.46 -10.55
CA ALA A 39 -13.56 5.89 -11.90
C ALA A 39 -12.03 6.08 -12.11
N ILE A 40 -11.22 6.00 -11.05
CA ILE A 40 -9.76 6.14 -11.14
C ILE A 40 -9.16 4.76 -11.34
N ASN A 41 -8.75 4.47 -12.57
CA ASN A 41 -8.14 3.18 -12.92
C ASN A 41 -6.63 3.14 -12.66
N ASP A 42 -6.05 4.26 -12.28
CA ASP A 42 -4.61 4.40 -12.08
C ASP A 42 -4.06 3.37 -11.09
N ILE A 43 -2.92 2.80 -11.42
CA ILE A 43 -2.17 1.94 -10.50
C ILE A 43 -1.42 2.86 -9.55
N THR A 44 -1.97 3.03 -8.36
CA THR A 44 -1.50 4.00 -7.36
C THR A 44 -0.35 3.48 -6.51
N SER A 45 -0.13 2.17 -6.51
CA SER A 45 0.99 1.55 -5.80
C SER A 45 2.02 1.00 -6.78
N ASP A 46 3.31 1.25 -6.53
CA ASP A 46 4.38 0.63 -7.31
C ASP A 46 4.27 -0.90 -7.24
N PRO A 47 4.37 -1.60 -8.39
CA PRO A 47 4.35 -3.06 -8.39
C PRO A 47 5.54 -3.64 -7.63
N VAL A 48 5.27 -4.59 -6.74
CA VAL A 48 6.28 -5.28 -5.93
C VAL A 48 6.49 -6.69 -6.46
N VAL A 49 7.74 -7.04 -6.73
CA VAL A 49 8.12 -8.36 -7.28
C VAL A 49 8.79 -9.21 -6.22
N VAL A 50 8.20 -10.36 -5.91
CA VAL A 50 8.78 -11.35 -4.99
C VAL A 50 8.80 -12.72 -5.69
N GLY A 51 10.01 -13.23 -5.96
CA GLY A 51 10.17 -14.48 -6.70
C GLY A 51 9.54 -14.41 -8.09
N ASN A 52 8.52 -15.22 -8.33
CA ASN A 52 7.76 -15.26 -9.59
C ASN A 52 6.36 -14.63 -9.46
N THR A 53 6.14 -13.79 -8.46
CA THR A 53 4.87 -13.12 -8.24
C THR A 53 5.05 -11.62 -8.24
N ILE A 54 4.16 -10.91 -8.94
CA ILE A 54 4.04 -9.46 -8.94
C ILE A 54 2.77 -9.11 -8.16
N TYR A 55 2.90 -8.26 -7.18
CA TYR A 55 1.78 -7.69 -6.44
C TYR A 55 1.58 -6.24 -6.88
N ALA A 56 0.37 -5.88 -7.22
CA ALA A 56 0.02 -4.52 -7.62
C ALA A 56 -1.39 -4.16 -7.11
N GLY A 57 -1.58 -2.89 -6.80
CA GLY A 57 -2.86 -2.40 -6.31
C GLY A 57 -3.25 -1.07 -6.92
N ASN A 58 -4.55 -0.80 -6.92
CA ASN A 58 -5.10 0.50 -7.23
C ASN A 58 -5.96 1.02 -6.08
N GLN A 59 -6.18 2.32 -6.04
CA GLN A 59 -7.04 2.94 -5.02
C GLN A 59 -8.55 2.69 -5.23
N SER A 60 -8.94 2.10 -6.37
CA SER A 60 -10.34 1.85 -6.72
C SER A 60 -10.86 0.51 -6.21
N GLY A 61 -10.15 -0.14 -5.30
CA GLY A 61 -10.63 -1.33 -4.60
C GLY A 61 -10.11 -2.64 -5.15
N ARG A 62 -8.86 -2.72 -5.64
CA ARG A 62 -8.27 -3.98 -6.08
C ARG A 62 -6.79 -4.09 -5.74
N VAL A 63 -6.39 -5.24 -5.23
CA VAL A 63 -5.01 -5.74 -5.18
C VAL A 63 -4.96 -7.07 -5.91
N VAL A 64 -3.95 -7.29 -6.72
CA VAL A 64 -3.77 -8.53 -7.51
C VAL A 64 -2.39 -9.13 -7.29
N ALA A 65 -2.32 -10.45 -7.44
CA ALA A 65 -1.07 -11.17 -7.66
C ALA A 65 -1.04 -11.70 -9.09
N LEU A 66 0.03 -11.40 -9.81
CA LEU A 66 0.26 -11.85 -11.18
C LEU A 66 1.47 -12.77 -11.24
N ASP A 67 1.45 -13.72 -12.15
CA ASP A 67 2.65 -14.47 -12.52
C ASP A 67 3.63 -13.55 -13.24
N ALA A 68 4.88 -13.46 -12.77
CA ALA A 68 5.86 -12.53 -13.33
C ALA A 68 6.32 -12.88 -14.76
N ARG A 69 6.14 -14.12 -15.21
CA ARG A 69 6.56 -14.56 -16.55
C ARG A 69 5.47 -14.37 -17.60
N SER A 70 4.21 -14.67 -17.22
CA SER A 70 3.08 -14.67 -18.16
C SER A 70 2.17 -13.44 -18.00
N GLY A 71 2.19 -12.76 -16.84
CA GLY A 71 1.22 -11.72 -16.51
C GLY A 71 -0.16 -12.27 -16.13
N GLU A 72 -0.33 -13.58 -16.04
CA GLU A 72 -1.60 -14.20 -15.66
C GLU A 72 -1.93 -13.89 -14.19
N MET A 73 -3.20 -13.60 -13.94
CA MET A 73 -3.69 -13.34 -12.60
C MET A 73 -3.77 -14.64 -11.82
N ARG A 74 -3.06 -14.70 -10.68
CA ARG A 74 -3.10 -15.80 -9.72
C ARG A 74 -4.28 -15.65 -8.78
N TRP A 75 -4.46 -14.46 -8.23
CA TRP A 75 -5.58 -14.10 -7.38
C TRP A 75 -5.81 -12.58 -7.35
N GLN A 76 -6.96 -12.18 -6.79
CA GLN A 76 -7.31 -10.79 -6.55
C GLN A 76 -8.01 -10.62 -5.20
N ALA A 77 -7.76 -9.51 -4.53
CA ALA A 77 -8.49 -9.04 -3.36
C ALA A 77 -9.27 -7.77 -3.71
N MET A 78 -10.44 -7.59 -3.08
CA MET A 78 -11.39 -6.50 -3.38
C MET A 78 -11.19 -5.27 -2.48
N ASP A 79 -9.99 -5.12 -1.93
CA ASP A 79 -9.55 -3.94 -1.18
C ASP A 79 -8.44 -3.27 -1.95
N GLY A 80 -8.55 -1.96 -2.18
CA GLY A 80 -7.54 -1.18 -2.89
C GLY A 80 -6.32 -0.91 -2.03
N ALA A 81 -5.20 -0.53 -2.64
CA ALA A 81 -3.99 -0.12 -1.94
C ALA A 81 -3.55 1.27 -2.40
N TYR A 82 -3.32 2.18 -1.44
CA TYR A 82 -2.75 3.51 -1.72
C TYR A 82 -1.23 3.50 -1.84
N SER A 83 -0.60 2.51 -1.24
CA SER A 83 0.84 2.38 -1.09
C SER A 83 1.33 1.07 -1.68
N PRO A 84 2.60 0.96 -2.05
CA PRO A 84 3.19 -0.34 -2.35
C PRO A 84 2.93 -1.33 -1.23
N VAL A 85 2.62 -2.57 -1.61
CA VAL A 85 2.44 -3.63 -0.63
C VAL A 85 3.78 -4.07 -0.05
N VAL A 86 3.80 -4.47 1.20
CA VAL A 86 4.97 -5.10 1.83
C VAL A 86 4.74 -6.60 1.81
N ALA A 87 5.56 -7.33 1.07
CA ALA A 87 5.56 -8.78 1.05
C ALA A 87 6.65 -9.32 1.98
N ALA A 88 6.29 -10.15 2.94
CA ALA A 88 7.22 -10.77 3.87
C ALA A 88 6.75 -12.19 4.25
N GLY A 89 7.58 -13.20 3.92
CA GLY A 89 7.20 -14.61 4.06
C GLY A 89 5.93 -14.90 3.26
N ASP A 90 4.96 -15.53 3.91
CA ASP A 90 3.66 -15.89 3.32
C ASP A 90 2.60 -14.78 3.50
N SER A 91 3.02 -13.54 3.72
CA SER A 91 2.10 -12.45 4.05
C SER A 91 2.31 -11.22 3.18
N LEU A 92 1.21 -10.54 2.89
CA LEU A 92 1.17 -9.21 2.31
C LEU A 92 0.57 -8.22 3.29
N PHE A 93 1.19 -7.07 3.42
CA PHE A 93 0.71 -5.98 4.27
C PHE A 93 0.54 -4.71 3.44
N TYR A 94 -0.56 -4.00 3.61
CA TYR A 94 -0.79 -2.70 2.98
C TYR A 94 -1.87 -1.91 3.72
N VAL A 95 -1.91 -0.61 3.48
CA VAL A 95 -3.03 0.24 3.90
C VAL A 95 -4.03 0.29 2.76
N SER A 96 -5.27 -0.09 3.06
CA SER A 96 -6.36 -0.15 2.09
C SER A 96 -6.96 1.23 1.78
N ASP A 97 -7.72 1.29 0.68
CA ASP A 97 -8.55 2.43 0.29
C ASP A 97 -9.65 2.80 1.31
N ARG A 98 -9.82 1.98 2.36
CA ARG A 98 -10.73 2.21 3.49
C ARG A 98 -10.03 2.62 4.77
N ASN A 99 -8.75 2.98 4.70
CA ASN A 99 -7.92 3.27 5.87
C ASN A 99 -7.84 2.09 6.85
N GLU A 100 -7.73 0.87 6.35
CA GLU A 100 -7.43 -0.31 7.16
C GLU A 100 -6.00 -0.76 6.89
N LEU A 101 -5.25 -1.09 7.93
CA LEU A 101 -4.02 -1.86 7.79
C LEU A 101 -4.41 -3.33 7.66
N LEU A 102 -4.08 -3.95 6.53
CA LEU A 102 -4.46 -5.31 6.21
C LEU A 102 -3.26 -6.26 6.17
N ARG A 103 -3.49 -7.51 6.56
CA ARG A 103 -2.64 -8.65 6.26
C ARG A 103 -3.43 -9.66 5.44
N LEU A 104 -2.89 -10.01 4.29
CA LEU A 104 -3.41 -11.09 3.45
C LEU A 104 -2.43 -12.25 3.40
N ASP A 105 -2.93 -13.45 3.12
CA ASP A 105 -2.12 -14.58 2.69
C ASP A 105 -1.58 -14.30 1.28
N ALA A 106 -0.28 -14.43 1.10
CA ALA A 106 0.37 -14.13 -0.18
C ALA A 106 0.05 -15.16 -1.27
N SER A 107 -0.39 -16.37 -0.89
CA SER A 107 -0.66 -17.46 -1.84
C SER A 107 -2.00 -17.34 -2.53
N ASP A 108 -3.05 -16.85 -1.83
CA ASP A 108 -4.42 -16.82 -2.34
C ASP A 108 -5.15 -15.48 -2.16
N GLY A 109 -4.53 -14.51 -1.46
CA GLY A 109 -5.10 -13.19 -1.19
C GLY A 109 -6.18 -13.17 -0.11
N SER A 110 -6.38 -14.24 0.63
CA SER A 110 -7.34 -14.29 1.74
C SER A 110 -6.92 -13.38 2.89
N ARG A 111 -7.90 -12.70 3.49
CA ARG A 111 -7.65 -11.78 4.62
C ARG A 111 -7.36 -12.57 5.89
N ILE A 112 -6.18 -12.35 6.48
CA ILE A 112 -5.79 -12.93 7.78
C ILE A 112 -6.27 -12.03 8.90
N TRP A 113 -5.97 -10.73 8.83
CA TRP A 113 -6.49 -9.71 9.75
C TRP A 113 -6.58 -8.34 9.09
N GLY A 114 -7.31 -7.43 9.72
CA GLY A 114 -7.39 -6.02 9.35
C GLY A 114 -7.71 -5.14 10.54
N ILE A 115 -7.03 -4.00 10.63
CA ILE A 115 -7.12 -3.03 11.71
C ILE A 115 -7.55 -1.69 11.14
N GLU A 116 -8.63 -1.14 11.65
CA GLU A 116 -9.09 0.20 11.29
C GLU A 116 -8.10 1.26 11.79
N LEU A 117 -7.70 2.15 10.89
CA LEU A 117 -6.92 3.35 11.19
C LEU A 117 -7.86 4.56 11.30
N PRO A 118 -7.47 5.65 11.99
CA PRO A 118 -8.27 6.85 12.05
C PRO A 118 -8.70 7.33 10.65
N PHE A 119 -10.00 7.52 10.44
CA PHE A 119 -10.51 7.87 9.11
C PHE A 119 -10.77 9.36 8.97
N TYR A 120 -11.70 9.91 9.77
CA TYR A 120 -12.10 11.30 9.65
C TYR A 120 -11.31 12.23 10.56
N VAL A 121 -10.90 13.39 10.01
CA VAL A 121 -10.27 14.47 10.80
C VAL A 121 -11.23 15.03 11.84
N ARG A 122 -12.54 14.90 11.62
CA ARG A 122 -13.59 15.31 12.57
C ARG A 122 -14.68 14.25 12.64
N GLU A 123 -14.93 13.74 13.82
CA GLU A 123 -15.89 12.67 14.11
C GLU A 123 -17.36 13.03 13.80
N ARG A 124 -17.76 14.30 14.01
CA ARG A 124 -19.16 14.74 13.82
C ARG A 124 -19.55 14.64 12.33
N GLU A 125 -20.60 13.90 11.99
CA GLU A 125 -21.07 13.62 10.62
C GLU A 125 -21.14 14.87 9.73
N ARG A 126 -21.74 15.97 10.21
CA ARG A 126 -21.83 17.24 9.47
C ARG A 126 -20.48 17.90 9.18
N ARG A 127 -19.37 17.43 9.79
CA ARG A 127 -18.01 17.95 9.67
C ARG A 127 -17.03 16.95 9.07
N ARG A 128 -17.49 15.78 8.61
CA ARG A 128 -16.69 14.74 7.94
C ARG A 128 -16.33 15.16 6.51
N LYS A 129 -15.54 16.22 6.37
CA LYS A 129 -15.13 16.76 5.07
C LYS A 129 -13.70 16.38 4.67
N ALA A 130 -12.89 15.94 5.61
CA ALA A 130 -11.49 15.58 5.41
C ALA A 130 -11.19 14.23 6.08
N VAL A 131 -10.32 13.46 5.45
CA VAL A 131 -9.83 12.18 5.94
C VAL A 131 -8.36 12.26 6.24
N PHE A 132 -7.88 11.43 7.16
CA PHE A 132 -6.47 11.24 7.37
C PHE A 132 -5.85 10.42 6.24
N ALA A 133 -4.61 10.77 5.87
CA ALA A 133 -3.80 9.97 4.97
C ALA A 133 -2.85 9.10 5.79
N HIS A 134 -2.67 7.87 5.37
CA HIS A 134 -1.77 6.90 5.98
C HIS A 134 -0.76 6.43 4.95
N TYR A 135 0.52 6.44 5.32
CA TYR A 135 1.66 6.13 4.48
C TYR A 135 2.40 4.91 5.02
N GLY A 136 2.66 3.95 4.18
CA GLY A 136 3.22 2.66 4.55
C GLY A 136 2.21 1.52 4.31
N PRO A 137 2.35 0.37 4.99
CA PRO A 137 3.35 0.13 6.02
C PRO A 137 4.77 -0.06 5.48
N ILE A 138 5.76 -0.04 6.37
CA ILE A 138 7.06 -0.66 6.16
C ILE A 138 7.31 -1.68 7.26
N LEU A 139 8.01 -2.76 6.94
CA LEU A 139 8.40 -3.78 7.92
C LEU A 139 9.86 -3.55 8.34
N ALA A 140 10.08 -3.18 9.59
CA ALA A 140 11.40 -2.96 10.14
C ALA A 140 11.42 -3.27 11.64
N GLY A 141 12.51 -3.91 12.13
CA GLY A 141 12.66 -4.29 13.52
C GLY A 141 11.56 -5.21 14.04
N GLY A 142 11.02 -6.09 13.18
CA GLY A 142 9.91 -6.99 13.52
C GLY A 142 8.56 -6.29 13.70
N ARG A 143 8.39 -5.05 13.25
CA ARG A 143 7.16 -4.26 13.37
C ARG A 143 6.76 -3.66 12.02
N LEU A 144 5.46 -3.51 11.83
CA LEU A 144 4.90 -2.72 10.74
C LEU A 144 4.76 -1.26 11.21
N TRP A 145 5.35 -0.34 10.46
CA TRP A 145 5.29 1.09 10.76
C TRP A 145 4.40 1.80 9.75
N VAL A 146 3.43 2.55 10.26
CA VAL A 146 2.51 3.38 9.46
C VAL A 146 2.63 4.82 9.91
N ALA A 147 3.03 5.71 9.02
CA ALA A 147 3.08 7.14 9.25
C ALA A 147 1.77 7.79 8.81
N SER A 148 1.20 8.69 9.61
CA SER A 148 -0.13 9.23 9.36
C SER A 148 -0.16 10.75 9.44
N SER A 149 -1.08 11.36 8.71
CA SER A 149 -1.28 12.81 8.74
C SER A 149 -1.99 13.31 10.01
N ASP A 150 -2.30 12.41 10.95
CA ASP A 150 -2.88 12.68 12.28
C ASP A 150 -1.83 12.88 13.38
N ASP A 151 -0.63 13.33 13.00
CA ASP A 151 0.51 13.61 13.87
C ASP A 151 1.11 12.37 14.55
N ARG A 152 0.88 11.15 14.00
CA ARG A 152 1.37 9.91 14.58
C ARG A 152 2.06 8.99 13.58
N ILE A 153 3.05 8.27 14.08
CA ILE A 153 3.66 7.10 13.43
C ILE A 153 3.38 5.93 14.35
N ARG A 154 2.54 4.99 13.91
CA ARG A 154 2.13 3.82 14.70
C ARG A 154 2.95 2.60 14.32
N SER A 155 3.20 1.74 15.29
CA SER A 155 3.81 0.44 15.06
C SER A 155 2.86 -0.67 15.44
N PHE A 156 2.81 -1.73 14.59
CA PHE A 156 1.90 -2.85 14.75
C PHE A 156 2.66 -4.18 14.71
N SER A 157 2.12 -5.18 15.37
CA SER A 157 2.58 -6.56 15.25
C SER A 157 2.22 -7.12 13.88
N PRO A 158 3.17 -7.64 13.08
CA PRO A 158 2.86 -8.29 11.82
C PRO A 158 2.01 -9.55 11.98
N GLU A 159 2.11 -10.21 13.13
CA GLU A 159 1.39 -11.46 13.40
C GLU A 159 -0.09 -11.21 13.72
N SER A 160 -0.36 -10.31 14.65
CA SER A 160 -1.70 -10.09 15.21
C SER A 160 -2.39 -8.80 14.76
N GLY A 161 -1.65 -7.83 14.19
CA GLY A 161 -2.15 -6.49 13.92
C GLY A 161 -2.28 -5.59 15.16
N ALA A 162 -1.93 -6.09 16.34
CA ALA A 162 -2.01 -5.28 17.58
C ALA A 162 -1.09 -4.06 17.51
N GLU A 163 -1.58 -2.89 17.90
CA GLU A 163 -0.75 -1.69 18.03
C GLU A 163 0.25 -1.88 19.17
N LEU A 164 1.54 -1.73 18.88
CA LEU A 164 2.65 -1.91 19.81
C LEU A 164 3.13 -0.57 20.41
N GLY A 165 2.79 0.53 19.79
CA GLY A 165 3.15 1.87 20.23
C GLY A 165 3.04 2.90 19.12
N ALA A 166 3.18 4.16 19.50
CA ALA A 166 3.14 5.27 18.57
C ALA A 166 4.20 6.33 18.93
N LEU A 167 4.73 6.98 17.89
CA LEU A 167 5.60 8.14 17.97
C LEU A 167 4.84 9.38 17.50
N GLU A 168 5.15 10.53 18.05
CA GLU A 168 4.61 11.81 17.61
C GLU A 168 5.41 12.32 16.40
N ILE A 169 4.71 12.77 15.35
CA ILE A 169 5.28 13.53 14.24
C ILE A 169 4.53 14.84 14.09
N ARG A 170 5.13 15.94 14.56
CA ARG A 170 4.51 17.26 14.49
C ARG A 170 4.24 17.70 13.06
N GLY A 171 3.02 18.16 12.80
CA GLY A 171 2.58 18.58 11.49
C GLY A 171 2.05 17.43 10.61
N GLY A 172 2.04 16.20 11.12
CA GLY A 172 1.58 15.01 10.41
C GLY A 172 2.51 14.56 9.28
N ALA A 173 2.52 13.27 8.99
CA ALA A 173 3.32 12.72 7.90
C ALA A 173 2.79 13.15 6.53
N ALA A 174 3.70 13.31 5.57
CA ALA A 174 3.43 13.60 4.16
C ALA A 174 4.10 12.61 3.19
N SER A 175 4.85 11.65 3.71
CA SER A 175 5.56 10.65 2.90
C SER A 175 5.54 9.29 3.55
N HIS A 176 5.81 8.27 2.74
CA HIS A 176 6.13 6.94 3.24
C HIS A 176 7.35 6.99 4.16
N PRO A 177 7.29 6.28 5.31
CA PRO A 177 8.46 6.09 6.13
C PRO A 177 9.51 5.23 5.38
N ILE A 178 10.77 5.50 5.64
CA ILE A 178 11.88 4.65 5.19
C ILE A 178 12.79 4.34 6.38
N VAL A 179 13.48 3.21 6.34
CA VAL A 179 14.45 2.84 7.37
C VAL A 179 15.83 2.75 6.75
N VAL A 180 16.79 3.42 7.35
CA VAL A 180 18.21 3.39 7.00
C VAL A 180 19.01 2.99 8.24
N GLY A 181 19.55 1.78 8.22
CA GLY A 181 20.18 1.21 9.43
C GLY A 181 19.15 1.02 10.55
N ASP A 182 19.36 1.69 11.67
CA ASP A 182 18.49 1.70 12.86
C ASP A 182 17.59 2.95 12.96
N THR A 183 17.53 3.76 11.90
CA THR A 183 16.86 5.05 11.91
C THR A 183 15.65 5.06 10.98
N LEU A 184 14.48 5.36 11.54
CA LEU A 184 13.23 5.60 10.81
C LEU A 184 13.19 7.07 10.36
N LEU A 185 13.01 7.31 9.07
CA LEU A 185 12.94 8.63 8.47
C LEU A 185 11.56 8.87 7.87
N VAL A 186 10.97 10.03 8.16
CA VAL A 186 9.65 10.45 7.63
C VAL A 186 9.68 11.95 7.37
N VAL A 187 9.07 12.39 6.27
CA VAL A 187 8.84 13.81 5.99
C VAL A 187 7.47 14.24 6.48
N SER A 188 7.39 15.33 7.23
CA SER A 188 6.12 15.93 7.66
C SER A 188 5.57 16.92 6.63
N ARG A 189 4.28 17.28 6.77
CA ARG A 189 3.57 18.18 5.82
C ARG A 189 4.13 19.61 5.79
N ASP A 190 4.88 20.02 6.81
CA ASP A 190 5.63 21.30 6.84
C ASP A 190 7.03 21.19 6.20
N GLY A 191 7.34 20.06 5.53
CA GLY A 191 8.57 19.85 4.77
C GLY A 191 9.79 19.48 5.62
N ARG A 192 9.61 19.09 6.88
CA ARG A 192 10.71 18.68 7.75
C ARG A 192 10.96 17.18 7.65
N LEU A 193 12.22 16.80 7.64
CA LEU A 193 12.66 15.42 7.79
C LEU A 193 12.83 15.11 9.28
N HIS A 194 12.09 14.11 9.74
CA HIS A 194 12.17 13.58 11.10
C HIS A 194 12.93 12.27 11.10
N ALA A 195 13.79 12.07 12.11
CA ALA A 195 14.58 10.86 12.30
C ALA A 195 14.33 10.31 13.70
N TYR A 196 13.98 9.03 13.80
CA TYR A 196 13.69 8.31 15.04
C TYR A 196 14.64 7.12 15.17
N ARG A 197 15.21 6.92 16.33
CA ARG A 197 16.11 5.81 16.70
C ARG A 197 15.53 4.96 17.81
#